data_d9514dfa21699c4aa051bb349352124c
#
_entry.id   d9514dfa21699c4aa051bb349352124c
#
_cell.length_a   1.000
_cell.length_b   1.000
_cell.length_c   1.000
_cell.angle_alpha   90.00
_cell.angle_beta   90.00
_cell.angle_gamma   90.00
#
_symmetry.space_group_name_H-M   'P 1'
#
loop_
_entity.id
_entity.type
_entity.pdbx_description
1 polymer ?
#
loop_
_entity_poly.entity_id
_entity_poly.type
_entity_poly.pdbx_seq_one_letter_code
_entity_poly.pdbx_strand_id
1 'polypeptide(L)'
;MKLLVMSDSHGYTEKMRTIINDNRDAECIIFLGDGEHDWDDCMADIPGMNARRQIAVCGNCDPCSFLPVTSFDNIGDHKFYITHGFRQNVKITLDSIYMDALKNERDVVLFGHTHRPFYEEYNGVHLFNPGAVMNGRYGVINIDADGDLSFEHYELA
;
A
#
# COMPACT_ATOMS: atom_id res chain seq x y z
N MET A 1 11.58 11.56 -0.70
CA MET A 1 10.90 10.65 0.24
C MET A 1 10.52 9.37 -0.48
N LYS A 2 10.89 8.23 0.07
CA LYS A 2 10.59 6.91 -0.50
C LYS A 2 9.52 6.21 0.34
N LEU A 3 8.45 5.76 -0.32
CA LEU A 3 7.35 5.01 0.30
C LEU A 3 7.38 3.58 -0.23
N LEU A 4 7.39 2.60 0.66
CA LEU A 4 7.26 1.18 0.32
C LEU A 4 5.80 0.77 0.45
N VAL A 5 5.23 0.20 -0.60
CA VAL A 5 3.81 -0.20 -0.63
C VAL A 5 3.70 -1.70 -0.85
N MET A 6 3.00 -2.38 0.05
CA MET A 6 2.81 -3.83 0.05
C MET A 6 1.35 -4.18 0.28
N SER A 7 0.94 -5.34 -0.22
CA SER A 7 -0.41 -5.87 -0.05
C SER A 7 -0.43 -7.40 -0.18
N ASP A 8 -1.45 -8.03 0.40
CA ASP A 8 -1.79 -9.42 0.10
C ASP A 8 -0.63 -10.40 0.32
N SER A 9 -0.13 -10.44 1.55
CA SER A 9 0.95 -11.37 1.93
C SER A 9 0.47 -12.79 2.20
N HIS A 10 -0.77 -12.95 2.67
CA HIS A 10 -1.43 -14.26 2.84
C HIS A 10 -0.55 -15.34 3.49
N GLY A 11 0.18 -15.00 4.56
CA GLY A 11 1.02 -15.93 5.30
C GLY A 11 2.47 -16.01 4.83
N TYR A 12 2.85 -15.29 3.78
CA TYR A 12 4.23 -15.26 3.28
C TYR A 12 5.07 -14.21 4.03
N THR A 13 5.17 -14.37 5.33
CA THR A 13 5.87 -13.42 6.23
C THR A 13 7.31 -13.17 5.80
N GLU A 14 8.03 -14.22 5.38
CA GLU A 14 9.43 -14.08 4.99
C GLU A 14 9.62 -13.28 3.69
N LYS A 15 8.68 -13.35 2.77
CA LYS A 15 8.70 -12.49 1.58
C LYS A 15 8.53 -11.02 1.98
N MET A 16 7.58 -10.73 2.87
CA MET A 16 7.39 -9.38 3.40
C MET A 16 8.65 -8.88 4.10
N ARG A 17 9.26 -9.72 4.92
CA ARG A 17 10.50 -9.39 5.65
C ARG A 17 11.64 -9.06 4.68
N THR A 18 11.82 -9.86 3.65
CA THR A 18 12.82 -9.62 2.60
C THR A 18 12.59 -8.29 1.89
N ILE A 19 11.35 -8.02 1.47
CA ILE A 19 10.99 -6.76 0.81
C ILE A 19 11.33 -5.56 1.70
N ILE A 20 10.98 -5.61 2.97
CA ILE A 20 11.26 -4.52 3.92
C ILE A 20 12.77 -4.33 4.09
N ASN A 21 13.52 -5.44 4.24
CA ASN A 21 14.97 -5.39 4.41
C ASN A 21 15.70 -4.87 3.17
N ASP A 22 15.19 -5.16 1.97
CA ASP A 22 15.75 -4.64 0.72
C ASP A 22 15.45 -3.14 0.52
N ASN A 23 14.48 -2.60 1.28
CA ASN A 23 14.05 -1.21 1.18
C ASN A 23 14.24 -0.46 2.51
N ARG A 24 15.41 -0.61 3.14
CA ARG A 24 15.72 0.03 4.43
C ARG A 24 15.72 1.56 4.37
N ASP A 25 15.87 2.11 3.20
CA ASP A 25 15.84 3.54 2.93
C ASP A 25 14.41 4.12 2.78
N ALA A 26 13.39 3.27 2.79
CA ALA A 26 12.01 3.74 2.77
C ALA A 26 11.64 4.43 4.08
N GLU A 27 11.15 5.66 3.99
CA GLU A 27 10.79 6.48 5.15
C GLU A 27 9.37 6.18 5.65
N CYS A 28 8.52 5.66 4.76
CA CYS A 28 7.16 5.25 5.09
C CYS A 28 6.91 3.85 4.53
N ILE A 29 6.26 3.02 5.33
CA ILE A 29 5.87 1.66 4.92
C ILE A 29 4.36 1.56 5.02
N ILE A 30 3.74 1.12 3.91
CA ILE A 30 2.29 1.06 3.77
C ILE A 30 1.89 -0.38 3.45
N PHE A 31 0.93 -0.90 4.21
CA PHE A 31 0.36 -2.23 4.00
C PHE A 31 -1.14 -2.14 3.74
N LEU A 32 -1.59 -2.77 2.65
CA LEU A 32 -2.96 -2.64 2.15
C LEU A 32 -3.89 -3.79 2.55
N GLY A 33 -3.45 -4.66 3.46
CA GLY A 33 -4.31 -5.71 4.02
C GLY A 33 -4.12 -7.10 3.42
N ASP A 34 -4.84 -8.05 3.96
CA ASP A 34 -4.76 -9.49 3.70
C ASP A 34 -3.41 -10.09 4.09
N GLY A 35 -3.09 -9.97 5.37
CA GLY A 35 -1.87 -10.48 5.98
C GLY A 35 -1.47 -9.67 7.21
N GLU A 36 -2.44 -9.22 8.01
CA GLU A 36 -2.17 -8.44 9.22
C GLU A 36 -1.19 -9.13 10.16
N HIS A 37 -1.29 -10.46 10.27
CA HIS A 37 -0.38 -11.22 11.12
C HIS A 37 1.07 -11.14 10.62
N ASP A 38 1.28 -11.23 9.32
CA ASP A 38 2.61 -11.05 8.71
C ASP A 38 3.15 -9.65 8.96
N TRP A 39 2.27 -8.64 8.83
CA TRP A 39 2.59 -7.25 9.11
C TRP A 39 3.03 -7.05 10.56
N ASP A 40 2.25 -7.55 11.51
CA ASP A 40 2.54 -7.42 12.93
C ASP A 40 3.88 -8.07 13.30
N ASP A 41 4.15 -9.27 12.77
CA ASP A 41 5.42 -9.97 12.99
C ASP A 41 6.60 -9.15 12.45
N CYS A 42 6.49 -8.62 11.25
CA CYS A 42 7.56 -7.82 10.64
C CYS A 42 7.79 -6.51 11.41
N MET A 43 6.72 -5.84 11.82
CA MET A 43 6.84 -4.57 12.57
C MET A 43 7.46 -4.80 13.95
N ALA A 44 7.19 -5.93 14.59
CA ALA A 44 7.78 -6.27 15.89
C ALA A 44 9.25 -6.71 15.79
N ASP A 45 9.60 -7.44 14.73
CA ASP A 45 10.89 -8.15 14.65
C ASP A 45 11.98 -7.38 13.90
N ILE A 46 11.63 -6.57 12.91
CA ILE A 46 12.64 -5.86 12.11
C ILE A 46 13.16 -4.65 12.87
N PRO A 47 14.48 -4.54 13.10
CA PRO A 47 15.05 -3.39 13.78
C PRO A 47 14.81 -2.07 13.03
N GLY A 48 14.55 -1.00 13.78
CA GLY A 48 14.42 0.34 13.22
C GLY A 48 13.04 0.67 12.66
N MET A 49 12.06 -0.23 12.79
CA MET A 49 10.71 0.03 12.28
C MET A 49 10.05 1.23 12.98
N ASN A 50 10.32 1.44 14.27
CA ASN A 50 9.76 2.56 15.02
C ASN A 50 10.21 3.95 14.51
N ALA A 51 11.30 4.01 13.77
CA ALA A 51 11.80 5.26 13.17
C ALA A 51 11.13 5.59 11.83
N ARG A 52 10.33 4.68 11.30
CA ARG A 52 9.63 4.84 10.03
C ARG A 52 8.15 5.08 10.26
N ARG A 53 7.52 5.87 9.40
CA ARG A 53 6.08 6.01 9.40
C ARG A 53 5.45 4.69 8.93
N GLN A 54 4.47 4.20 9.67
CA GLN A 54 3.76 2.96 9.37
C GLN A 54 2.29 3.24 9.15
N ILE A 55 1.76 2.80 8.02
CA ILE A 55 0.34 2.92 7.69
C ILE A 55 -0.14 1.54 7.26
N ALA A 56 -1.20 1.04 7.89
CA ALA A 56 -1.77 -0.25 7.53
C ALA A 56 -3.29 -0.21 7.60
N VAL A 57 -3.93 -0.92 6.67
CA VAL A 57 -5.37 -1.14 6.67
C VAL A 57 -5.66 -2.63 6.66
N CYS A 58 -6.85 -3.03 7.11
CA CYS A 58 -7.25 -4.43 7.09
C CYS A 58 -7.88 -4.81 5.73
N GLY A 59 -7.60 -6.04 5.31
CA GLY A 59 -8.26 -6.65 4.16
C GLY A 59 -9.45 -7.54 4.57
N ASN A 60 -10.08 -8.12 3.56
CA ASN A 60 -11.23 -9.03 3.79
C ASN A 60 -10.83 -10.37 4.41
N CYS A 61 -9.54 -10.74 4.35
CA CYS A 61 -8.99 -11.95 4.99
C CYS A 61 -8.31 -11.67 6.33
N ASP A 62 -8.51 -10.51 6.94
CA ASP A 62 -7.96 -10.15 8.25
C ASP A 62 -9.08 -10.17 9.30
N PRO A 63 -9.38 -11.33 9.90
CA PRO A 63 -10.48 -11.44 10.86
C PRO A 63 -10.15 -10.73 12.18
N CYS A 64 -11.16 -10.13 12.78
CA CYS A 64 -11.03 -9.47 14.10
C CYS A 64 -9.93 -8.40 14.16
N SER A 65 -9.70 -7.73 13.03
CA SER A 65 -8.66 -6.71 12.92
C SER A 65 -8.99 -5.45 13.72
N PHE A 66 -7.97 -4.85 14.34
CA PHE A 66 -8.03 -3.50 14.91
C PHE A 66 -7.56 -2.43 13.94
N LEU A 67 -7.06 -2.81 12.76
CA LEU A 67 -6.66 -1.86 11.73
C LEU A 67 -7.88 -1.22 11.07
N PRO A 68 -7.78 0.04 10.63
CA PRO A 68 -8.88 0.66 9.89
C PRO A 68 -9.09 -0.01 8.54
N VAL A 69 -10.33 0.04 8.05
CA VAL A 69 -10.67 -0.41 6.69
C VAL A 69 -10.12 0.54 5.64
N THR A 70 -10.10 1.81 5.97
CA THR A 70 -9.63 2.89 5.09
C THR A 70 -8.84 3.89 5.93
N SER A 71 -7.76 4.42 5.34
CA SER A 71 -6.98 5.49 5.93
C SER A 71 -6.83 6.63 4.94
N PHE A 72 -7.06 7.85 5.41
CA PHE A 72 -6.81 9.08 4.66
C PHE A 72 -5.60 9.76 5.26
N ASP A 73 -4.51 9.82 4.52
CA ASP A 73 -3.24 10.33 5.00
C ASP A 73 -2.68 11.40 4.08
N ASN A 74 -2.09 12.43 4.66
CA ASN A 74 -1.31 13.39 3.91
C ASN A 74 0.17 12.98 4.02
N ILE A 75 0.80 12.77 2.86
CA ILE A 75 2.22 12.41 2.77
C ILE A 75 2.88 13.38 1.79
N GLY A 76 3.82 14.18 2.31
CA GLY A 76 4.29 15.34 1.55
C GLY A 76 3.11 16.28 1.29
N ASP A 77 3.02 16.80 0.07
CA ASP A 77 1.91 17.67 -0.36
C ASP A 77 0.75 16.89 -0.99
N HIS A 78 0.80 15.55 -0.93
CA HIS A 78 -0.19 14.67 -1.55
C HIS A 78 -1.20 14.13 -0.55
N LYS A 79 -2.43 13.96 -1.02
CA LYS A 79 -3.55 13.45 -0.24
C LYS A 79 -3.87 12.02 -0.65
N PHE A 80 -3.51 11.08 0.22
CA PHE A 80 -3.63 9.64 -0.03
C PHE A 80 -4.97 9.11 0.47
N TYR A 81 -5.55 8.22 -0.31
CA TYR A 81 -6.65 7.33 0.04
C TYR A 81 -6.11 5.91 0.00
N ILE A 82 -6.07 5.26 1.17
CA ILE A 82 -5.43 3.96 1.37
C ILE A 82 -6.51 2.98 1.83
N THR A 83 -6.72 1.91 1.05
CA THR A 83 -7.73 0.91 1.34
C THR A 83 -7.35 -0.41 0.69
N HIS A 84 -7.92 -1.53 1.18
CA HIS A 84 -7.69 -2.82 0.56
C HIS A 84 -8.37 -2.93 -0.81
N GLY A 85 -9.59 -2.44 -0.92
CA GLY A 85 -10.34 -2.43 -2.19
C GLY A 85 -11.48 -3.44 -2.28
N PHE A 86 -11.62 -4.34 -1.31
CA PHE A 86 -12.70 -5.32 -1.30
C PHE A 86 -14.09 -4.66 -1.33
N ARG A 87 -14.30 -3.68 -0.46
CA ARG A 87 -15.60 -2.98 -0.35
C ARG A 87 -15.91 -2.12 -1.57
N GLN A 88 -14.88 -1.70 -2.31
CA GLN A 88 -15.01 -0.88 -3.50
C GLN A 88 -15.13 -1.71 -4.78
N ASN A 89 -15.23 -3.04 -4.68
CA ASN A 89 -15.38 -3.96 -5.81
C ASN A 89 -14.31 -3.80 -6.89
N VAL A 90 -13.04 -3.56 -6.49
CA VAL A 90 -11.94 -3.28 -7.42
C VAL A 90 -11.62 -4.43 -8.37
N LYS A 91 -12.05 -5.65 -8.08
CA LYS A 91 -11.93 -6.79 -9.01
C LYS A 91 -12.84 -6.67 -10.22
N ILE A 92 -13.92 -5.89 -10.13
CA ILE A 92 -14.91 -5.69 -11.19
C ILE A 92 -14.61 -4.40 -11.95
N THR A 93 -14.47 -3.28 -11.24
CA THR A 93 -14.20 -1.98 -11.83
C THR A 93 -13.53 -1.06 -10.81
N LEU A 94 -12.80 -0.05 -11.29
CA LEU A 94 -12.19 0.98 -10.45
C LEU A 94 -13.08 2.23 -10.29
N ASP A 95 -14.29 2.21 -10.83
CA ASP A 95 -15.18 3.38 -10.80
C ASP A 95 -15.52 3.81 -9.38
N SER A 96 -15.84 2.86 -8.50
CA SER A 96 -16.23 3.16 -7.12
C SER A 96 -15.09 3.81 -6.34
N ILE A 97 -13.89 3.23 -6.41
CA ILE A 97 -12.73 3.74 -5.67
C ILE A 97 -12.28 5.10 -6.22
N TYR A 98 -12.38 5.30 -7.53
CA TYR A 98 -12.09 6.58 -8.18
C TYR A 98 -13.08 7.66 -7.72
N MET A 99 -14.37 7.36 -7.72
CA MET A 99 -15.40 8.29 -7.25
C MET A 99 -15.23 8.64 -5.78
N ASP A 100 -14.85 7.67 -4.94
CA ASP A 100 -14.54 7.92 -3.54
C ASP A 100 -13.36 8.89 -3.38
N ALA A 101 -12.34 8.75 -4.23
CA ALA A 101 -11.18 9.64 -4.23
C ALA A 101 -11.58 11.07 -4.57
N LEU A 102 -12.41 11.26 -5.60
CA LEU A 102 -12.91 12.58 -5.99
C LEU A 102 -13.73 13.22 -4.86
N LYS A 103 -14.64 12.43 -4.27
CA LYS A 103 -15.51 12.87 -3.19
C LYS A 103 -14.74 13.33 -1.95
N ASN A 104 -13.61 12.69 -1.68
CA ASN A 104 -12.76 12.99 -0.53
C ASN A 104 -11.55 13.86 -0.89
N GLU A 105 -11.51 14.39 -2.09
CA GLU A 105 -10.44 15.28 -2.58
C GLU A 105 -9.06 14.65 -2.43
N ARG A 106 -8.91 13.36 -2.86
CA ARG A 106 -7.65 12.62 -2.80
C ARG A 106 -7.02 12.55 -4.18
N ASP A 107 -5.69 12.69 -4.24
CA ASP A 107 -4.96 12.63 -5.50
C ASP A 107 -4.16 11.34 -5.69
N VAL A 108 -3.98 10.54 -4.64
CA VAL A 108 -3.33 9.23 -4.71
C VAL A 108 -4.20 8.17 -4.04
N VAL A 109 -4.51 7.11 -4.78
CA VAL A 109 -5.28 5.96 -4.28
C VAL A 109 -4.40 4.73 -4.28
N LEU A 110 -4.24 4.10 -3.10
CA LEU A 110 -3.54 2.83 -2.96
C LEU A 110 -4.53 1.74 -2.64
N PHE A 111 -4.51 0.66 -3.42
CA PHE A 111 -5.41 -0.48 -3.23
C PHE A 111 -4.70 -1.79 -3.55
N GLY A 112 -5.18 -2.88 -2.99
CA GLY A 112 -4.71 -4.24 -3.22
C GLY A 112 -5.80 -5.13 -3.77
N HIS A 113 -6.02 -6.27 -3.13
CA HIS A 113 -7.11 -7.22 -3.37
C HIS A 113 -7.06 -7.97 -4.70
N THR A 114 -6.71 -7.32 -5.81
CA THR A 114 -6.67 -7.97 -7.14
C THR A 114 -5.45 -8.85 -7.30
N HIS A 115 -4.41 -8.70 -6.48
CA HIS A 115 -3.10 -9.32 -6.59
C HIS A 115 -2.32 -8.94 -7.87
N ARG A 116 -2.78 -7.92 -8.60
CA ARG A 116 -2.18 -7.51 -9.88
C ARG A 116 -1.56 -6.13 -9.77
N PRO A 117 -0.29 -5.96 -10.14
CA PRO A 117 0.30 -4.64 -10.25
C PRO A 117 -0.49 -3.77 -11.22
N PHE A 118 -0.74 -2.54 -10.81
CA PHE A 118 -1.51 -1.59 -11.63
C PHE A 118 -1.08 -0.17 -11.34
N TYR A 119 -1.00 0.65 -12.37
CA TYR A 119 -0.86 2.08 -12.22
C TYR A 119 -1.56 2.81 -13.37
N GLU A 120 -2.36 3.81 -13.02
CA GLU A 120 -2.98 4.71 -13.98
C GLU A 120 -3.23 6.07 -13.33
N GLU A 121 -2.94 7.13 -14.05
CA GLU A 121 -3.37 8.48 -13.67
C GLU A 121 -4.60 8.84 -14.50
N TYR A 122 -5.65 9.26 -13.80
CA TYR A 122 -6.91 9.65 -14.42
C TYR A 122 -7.41 10.96 -13.82
N ASN A 123 -7.45 12.02 -14.63
CA ASN A 123 -7.88 13.36 -14.19
C ASN A 123 -7.20 13.84 -12.90
N GLY A 124 -5.87 13.65 -12.81
CA GLY A 124 -5.09 14.08 -11.65
C GLY A 124 -5.15 13.14 -10.45
N VAL A 125 -5.85 12.02 -10.56
CA VAL A 125 -5.89 10.99 -9.51
C VAL A 125 -5.01 9.81 -9.93
N HIS A 126 -4.03 9.47 -9.10
CA HIS A 126 -3.15 8.33 -9.31
C HIS A 126 -3.74 7.10 -8.63
N LEU A 127 -3.99 6.03 -9.39
CA LEU A 127 -4.51 4.75 -8.91
C LEU A 127 -3.37 3.73 -8.97
N PHE A 128 -2.98 3.18 -7.83
CA PHE A 128 -1.80 2.32 -7.73
C PHE A 128 -2.09 1.06 -6.90
N ASN A 129 -1.76 -0.09 -7.48
CA ASN A 129 -1.77 -1.40 -6.81
C ASN A 129 -0.37 -2.00 -6.89
N PRO A 130 0.27 -2.33 -5.75
CA PRO A 130 1.64 -2.84 -5.76
C PRO A 130 1.76 -4.28 -6.26
N GLY A 131 0.65 -4.98 -6.45
CA GLY A 131 0.63 -6.43 -6.60
C GLY A 131 0.65 -7.12 -5.25
N ALA A 132 0.81 -8.43 -5.24
CA ALA A 132 0.73 -9.24 -4.03
C ALA A 132 2.11 -9.68 -3.54
N VAL A 133 2.37 -9.48 -2.24
CA VAL A 133 3.59 -9.98 -1.58
C VAL A 133 3.69 -11.51 -1.72
N MET A 134 2.56 -12.22 -1.67
CA MET A 134 2.56 -13.67 -1.87
C MET A 134 3.21 -14.08 -3.19
N ASN A 135 3.13 -13.23 -4.20
CA ASN A 135 3.77 -13.43 -5.52
C ASN A 135 5.14 -12.75 -5.62
N GLY A 136 5.67 -12.24 -4.51
CA GLY A 136 6.94 -11.53 -4.45
C GLY A 136 6.91 -10.10 -5.00
N ARG A 137 5.72 -9.51 -5.15
CA ARG A 137 5.56 -8.20 -5.77
C ARG A 137 5.30 -7.10 -4.75
N TYR A 138 5.83 -5.93 -5.03
CA TYR A 138 5.65 -4.74 -4.21
C TYR A 138 5.82 -3.48 -5.04
N GLY A 139 5.48 -2.36 -4.46
CA GLY A 139 5.59 -1.06 -5.12
C GLY A 139 6.43 -0.08 -4.34
N VAL A 140 7.00 0.87 -5.06
CA VAL A 140 7.71 2.01 -4.48
C VAL A 140 7.16 3.29 -5.08
N ILE A 141 6.86 4.24 -4.22
CA ILE A 141 6.48 5.60 -4.61
C ILE A 141 7.56 6.54 -4.11
N ASN A 142 8.08 7.35 -5.00
CA ASN A 142 9.02 8.42 -4.64
C ASN A 142 8.34 9.77 -4.78
N ILE A 143 8.53 10.62 -3.78
CA ILE A 143 8.15 12.02 -3.81
C ILE A 143 9.47 12.80 -3.81
N ASP A 144 9.79 13.47 -4.92
CA ASP A 144 11.04 14.19 -5.05
C ASP A 144 11.04 15.55 -4.32
N ALA A 145 12.14 16.30 -4.44
CA ALA A 145 12.29 17.59 -3.77
C ALA A 145 11.28 18.64 -4.26
N ASP A 146 10.79 18.50 -5.48
CA ASP A 146 9.78 19.39 -6.07
C ASP A 146 8.34 18.93 -5.74
N GLY A 147 8.20 17.77 -5.08
CA GLY A 147 6.90 17.20 -4.75
C GLY A 147 6.32 16.30 -5.84
N ASP A 148 7.09 16.01 -6.88
CA ASP A 148 6.62 15.17 -7.99
C ASP A 148 6.65 13.69 -7.61
N LEU A 149 5.59 12.96 -8.02
CA LEU A 149 5.41 11.54 -7.74
C LEU A 149 5.98 10.68 -8.86
N SER A 150 6.61 9.56 -8.47
CA SER A 150 6.89 8.46 -9.37
C SER A 150 6.47 7.14 -8.75
N PHE A 151 5.98 6.21 -9.58
CA PHE A 151 5.42 4.93 -9.17
C PHE A 151 6.17 3.81 -9.88
N GLU A 152 6.66 2.85 -9.13
CA GLU A 152 7.41 1.72 -9.67
C GLU A 152 6.94 0.40 -9.06
N HIS A 153 6.92 -0.65 -9.89
CA HIS A 153 6.64 -2.01 -9.46
C HIS A 153 7.92 -2.83 -9.46
N TYR A 154 8.07 -3.67 -8.44
CA TYR A 154 9.21 -4.56 -8.27
C TYR A 154 8.76 -5.98 -7.99
N GLU A 155 9.64 -6.93 -8.28
CA GLU A 155 9.45 -8.34 -7.99
C GLU A 155 10.72 -8.90 -7.35
N LEU A 156 10.56 -9.73 -6.32
CA LEU A 156 11.70 -10.44 -5.70
C LEU A 156 12.30 -11.41 -6.70
N ALA A 157 13.62 -11.50 -6.68
CA ALA A 157 14.38 -12.40 -7.53
C ALA A 157 14.10 -13.89 -7.23
#